data_b96171312c2a622c5001da5852ff814f
#
_entry.id   b96171312c2a622c5001da5852ff814f
#
_cell.length_a   1.000
_cell.length_b   1.000
_cell.length_c   1.000
_cell.angle_alpha   90.00
_cell.angle_beta   90.00
_cell.angle_gamma   90.00
#
_symmetry.space_group_name_H-M   'P 1'
#
loop_
_entity.id
_entity.type
_entity.pdbx_description
1 polymer ?
#
loop_
_entity_poly.entity_id
_entity_poly.type
_entity_poly.pdbx_seq_one_letter_code
_entity_poly.pdbx_strand_id
1 'polypeptide(L)' 'MPHIIVKLYPGRSVQQKTQLADEIVQDVVAIAKCDEKSVSVAFEETEKENWAEEVYKPDILNKKDSLYREPGYNPFE' A
#
# COMPACT_ATOMS: atom_id res chain seq x y z
N MET A 1 -4.63 9.59 13.15
CA MET A 1 -5.30 8.36 12.96
C MET A 1 -5.23 7.88 11.59
N PRO A 2 -4.78 8.29 10.44
CA PRO A 2 -4.67 7.29 9.37
C PRO A 2 -3.44 6.39 9.56
N HIS A 3 -3.61 5.10 9.25
CA HIS A 3 -2.53 4.13 9.17
C HIS A 3 -2.53 3.54 7.77
N ILE A 4 -1.43 3.66 7.07
CA ILE A 4 -1.30 3.22 5.69
C ILE A 4 -0.37 2.01 5.64
N ILE A 5 -0.80 0.97 4.98
CA ILE A 5 0.03 -0.21 4.75
C ILE A 5 0.29 -0.30 3.25
N VAL A 6 1.57 -0.32 2.88
CA VAL A 6 1.99 -0.50 1.50
C VAL A 6 2.47 -1.94 1.35
N LYS A 7 1.75 -2.71 0.53
CA LYS A 7 2.16 -4.09 0.21
C LYS A 7 2.81 -4.10 -1.16
N LEU A 8 3.98 -4.68 -1.24
CA LEU A 8 4.76 -4.66 -2.48
C LEU A 8 5.72 -5.85 -2.50
N TYR A 9 6.32 -6.09 -3.67
CA TYR A 9 7.37 -7.10 -3.80
C TYR A 9 8.62 -6.60 -3.09
N PRO A 10 9.46 -7.50 -2.57
CA PRO A 10 10.77 -7.09 -2.04
C PRO A 10 11.66 -6.56 -3.15
N GLY A 11 12.69 -5.81 -2.77
CA GLY A 11 13.70 -5.32 -3.71
C GLY A 11 13.92 -3.81 -3.68
N ARG A 12 13.00 -3.04 -3.11
CA ARG A 12 13.22 -1.60 -2.98
C ARG A 12 14.15 -1.35 -1.81
N SER A 13 15.01 -0.36 -1.96
CA SER A 13 15.96 0.00 -0.89
C SER A 13 15.25 0.66 0.28
N VAL A 14 15.93 0.68 1.42
CA VAL A 14 15.43 1.42 2.58
C VAL A 14 15.21 2.88 2.23
N GLN A 15 16.11 3.45 1.43
CA GLN A 15 16.02 4.85 1.01
C GLN A 15 14.76 5.10 0.18
N GLN A 16 14.44 4.21 -0.76
CA GLN A 16 13.24 4.34 -1.56
C GLN A 16 11.98 4.25 -0.69
N LYS A 17 11.95 3.31 0.24
CA LYS A 17 10.79 3.13 1.12
C LYS A 17 10.63 4.31 2.07
N THR A 18 11.73 4.86 2.57
CA THR A 18 11.68 6.04 3.44
C THR A 18 11.12 7.25 2.68
N GLN A 19 11.60 7.46 1.47
CA GLN A 19 11.10 8.57 0.63
C GLN A 19 9.61 8.39 0.33
N LEU A 20 9.21 7.19 -0.02
CA LEU A 20 7.80 6.90 -0.30
C LEU A 20 6.93 7.15 0.94
N ALA A 21 7.39 6.71 2.10
CA ALA A 21 6.65 6.94 3.35
C ALA A 21 6.49 8.43 3.62
N ASP A 22 7.55 9.21 3.44
CA ASP A 22 7.51 10.66 3.67
C ASP A 22 6.51 11.34 2.74
N GLU A 23 6.50 10.96 1.47
CA GLU A 23 5.55 11.53 0.50
C GLU A 23 4.11 11.14 0.82
N ILE A 24 3.89 9.90 1.23
CA ILE A 24 2.56 9.45 1.63
C ILE A 24 2.04 10.27 2.82
N VAL A 25 2.89 10.47 3.83
CA VAL A 25 2.51 11.27 5.00
C VAL A 25 2.13 12.68 4.58
N GLN A 26 2.93 13.31 3.72
CA GLN A 26 2.66 14.68 3.25
C GLN A 26 1.32 14.77 2.52
N ASP A 27 1.04 13.81 1.65
CA ASP A 27 -0.21 13.79 0.91
C ASP A 27 -1.41 13.57 1.82
N VAL A 28 -1.30 12.65 2.77
CA VAL A 28 -2.38 12.37 3.71
C VAL A 28 -2.69 13.60 4.57
N VAL A 29 -1.66 14.25 5.08
CA VAL A 29 -1.84 15.47 5.88
C VAL A 29 -2.53 16.56 5.06
N ALA A 30 -2.07 16.77 3.84
CA ALA A 30 -2.59 17.85 2.99
C ALA A 30 -4.03 17.59 2.53
N ILE A 31 -4.34 16.36 2.16
CA ILE A 31 -5.62 16.02 1.51
C ILE A 31 -6.66 15.58 2.54
N ALA A 32 -6.29 14.71 3.48
CA ALA A 32 -7.21 14.24 4.50
C ALA A 32 -7.36 15.22 5.67
N LYS A 33 -6.56 16.29 5.70
CA LYS A 33 -6.65 17.36 6.70
C LYS A 33 -6.49 16.83 8.12
N CYS A 34 -5.37 16.18 8.37
CA CYS A 34 -5.04 15.64 9.70
C CYS A 34 -3.66 16.08 10.14
N ASP A 35 -3.35 15.83 11.41
CA ASP A 35 -2.05 16.15 11.98
C ASP A 35 -1.02 15.10 11.54
N GLU A 36 0.18 15.54 11.21
CA GLU A 36 1.28 14.65 10.83
C GLU A 36 1.52 13.57 11.89
N LYS A 37 1.37 13.91 13.16
CA LYS A 37 1.57 12.98 14.27
C LYS A 37 0.61 11.81 14.28
N SER A 38 -0.53 11.94 13.61
CA SER A 38 -1.54 10.89 13.59
C SER A 38 -1.32 9.87 12.48
N VAL A 39 -0.40 10.13 11.57
CA VAL A 39 -0.18 9.29 10.38
C VAL A 39 0.92 8.29 10.63
N SER A 40 0.67 7.02 10.33
CA SER A 40 1.71 5.99 10.35
C SER A 40 1.71 5.22 9.05
N VAL A 41 2.88 4.77 8.63
CA VAL A 41 3.05 4.03 7.38
C VAL A 41 3.88 2.79 7.66
N ALA A 42 3.42 1.65 7.20
CA ALA A 42 4.13 0.38 7.27
C ALA A 42 4.30 -0.21 5.89
N PHE A 43 5.35 -0.99 5.71
CA PHE A 43 5.60 -1.72 4.47
C PHE A 43 5.56 -3.21 4.77
N GLU A 44 4.84 -3.95 3.95
CA GLU A 44 4.79 -5.41 4.03
C GLU A 44 5.25 -5.97 2.69
N GLU A 45 6.35 -6.69 2.70
CA GLU A 45 6.92 -7.25 1.47
C GLU A 45 6.46 -8.69 1.31
N THR A 46 5.96 -8.99 0.11
CA THR A 46 5.45 -10.32 -0.25
C THR A 46 6.17 -10.77 -1.51
N GLU A 47 6.69 -11.98 -1.50
CA GLU A 47 7.35 -12.55 -2.67
C GLU A 47 6.39 -12.65 -3.84
N LYS A 48 6.91 -12.49 -5.05
CA LYS A 48 6.11 -12.54 -6.27
C LYS A 48 5.26 -13.81 -6.35
N GLU A 49 5.84 -14.94 -5.97
CA GLU A 49 5.17 -16.24 -6.04
C GLU A 49 3.94 -16.31 -5.14
N ASN A 50 3.93 -15.51 -4.08
CA ASN A 50 2.88 -15.53 -3.07
C ASN A 50 1.88 -14.39 -3.22
N TRP A 51 2.12 -13.48 -4.16
CA TRP A 51 1.32 -12.26 -4.31
C TRP A 51 -0.14 -12.54 -4.58
N ALA A 52 -0.42 -13.45 -5.51
CA ALA A 52 -1.79 -13.74 -5.91
C ALA A 52 -2.65 -14.22 -4.74
N GLU A 53 -2.12 -15.13 -3.94
CA GLU A 53 -2.87 -15.73 -2.83
C GLU A 53 -2.85 -14.87 -1.58
N GLU A 54 -1.75 -14.15 -1.32
CA GLU A 54 -1.62 -13.42 -0.06
C GLU A 54 -2.04 -11.96 -0.16
N VAL A 55 -2.02 -11.37 -1.34
CA VAL A 55 -2.37 -9.95 -1.51
C VAL A 55 -3.53 -9.77 -2.47
N TYR A 56 -3.39 -10.24 -3.70
CA TYR A 56 -4.41 -9.97 -4.72
C TYR A 56 -5.78 -10.52 -4.31
N LYS A 57 -5.81 -11.77 -3.90
CA LYS A 57 -7.08 -12.42 -3.55
C LYS A 57 -7.75 -11.79 -2.33
N PRO A 58 -7.07 -11.66 -1.15
CA PRO A 58 -7.76 -11.13 0.02
C PRO A 58 -7.99 -9.62 -0.01
N ASP A 59 -7.05 -8.86 -0.60
CA ASP A 59 -7.08 -7.40 -0.48
C ASP A 59 -7.68 -6.70 -1.69
N ILE A 60 -7.66 -7.34 -2.85
CA ILE A 60 -8.12 -6.73 -4.10
C ILE A 60 -9.36 -7.43 -4.61
N LEU A 61 -9.25 -8.73 -4.91
CA LEU A 61 -10.36 -9.48 -5.48
C LEU A 61 -11.56 -9.54 -4.53
N ASN A 62 -11.31 -9.82 -3.26
CA ASN A 62 -12.37 -9.98 -2.27
C ASN A 62 -12.83 -8.65 -1.65
N LYS A 63 -12.23 -7.54 -2.04
CA LYS A 63 -12.56 -6.21 -1.51
C LYS A 63 -12.78 -5.18 -2.61
N LYS A 64 -13.33 -5.60 -3.74
CA LYS A 64 -13.52 -4.71 -4.88
C LYS A 64 -14.32 -3.46 -4.54
N ASP A 65 -15.29 -3.57 -3.66
CA ASP A 65 -16.13 -2.44 -3.28
C ASP A 65 -15.38 -1.33 -2.56
N SER A 66 -14.21 -1.63 -1.99
CA SER A 66 -13.42 -0.64 -1.27
C SER A 66 -12.28 -0.06 -2.11
N LEU A 67 -12.10 -0.53 -3.35
CA LEU A 67 -11.03 -0.03 -4.21
C LEU A 67 -11.42 1.29 -4.84
N TYR A 68 -10.53 2.27 -4.75
CA TYR A 68 -10.65 3.53 -5.48
C TYR A 68 -9.84 3.52 -6.77
N ARG A 69 -8.91 2.60 -6.89
CA ARG A 69 -8.13 2.34 -8.09
C ARG A 69 -7.97 0.83 -8.24
N GLU A 70 -8.32 0.31 -9.38
CA GLU A 70 -8.13 -1.11 -9.68
C GLU A 70 -6.79 -1.30 -10.40
N PRO A 71 -6.09 -2.42 -10.13
CA PRO A 71 -4.87 -2.70 -10.87
C PRO A 71 -5.18 -3.09 -12.32
N GLY A 72 -4.21 -2.85 -13.19
CA GLY A 72 -4.36 -3.19 -14.61
C GLY A 72 -3.95 -4.61 -14.94
N TYR A 73 -3.95 -5.52 -13.95
CA TYR A 73 -3.57 -6.92 -14.15
C TYR A 73 -4.44 -7.81 -13.28
N ASN A 74 -4.47 -9.10 -13.64
CA ASN A 74 -5.13 -10.12 -12.83
C ASN A 74 -4.26 -11.39 -12.89
N PRO A 75 -3.63 -11.80 -11.77
CA PRO A 75 -2.72 -12.95 -11.79
C PRO A 75 -3.43 -14.30 -11.95
N PHE A 76 -4.76 -14.30 -11.89
CA PHE A 76 -5.56 -15.51 -12.06
C PHE A 76 -6.06 -15.70 -13.50
N GLU A 77 -5.70 -14.80 -14.40
CA GLU A 77 -6.07 -14.88 -15.81
C GLU A 77 -4.93 -15.30 -16.68
#